data_7edbe811700c8cfe6f07c52a4e6878e6
#
_entry.id   7edbe811700c8cfe6f07c52a4e6878e6
#
_cell.length_a   1.000
_cell.length_b   1.000
_cell.length_c   1.000
_cell.angle_alpha   90.00
_cell.angle_beta   90.00
_cell.angle_gamma   90.00
#
_symmetry.space_group_name_H-M   'P 1'
#
loop_
_entity.id
_entity.type
_entity.pdbx_description
1 polymer ?
#
loop_
_entity_poly.entity_id
_entity_poly.type
_entity_poly.pdbx_seq_one_letter_code
_entity_poly.pdbx_strand_id
1 'polypeptide(L)'
;MISEEIIEKIKEQTDIVDVISESVKLKRAGRNFIGLCPFHNEKTPSFSVSQDKQIYKCFGCGEAGNIFTFVMKTKNLPFVEAVKYLGDKVKDRKSVV
;
A
#
# COMPACT_ATOMS: atom_id res chain seq x y z
N MET A 1 -8.08 -18.53 9.50
CA MET A 1 -8.74 -17.25 9.81
C MET A 1 -7.73 -16.28 10.42
N ILE A 2 -7.69 -15.07 9.92
CA ILE A 2 -6.71 -14.09 10.37
C ILE A 2 -7.34 -13.21 11.44
N SER A 3 -6.66 -13.04 12.57
CA SER A 3 -7.19 -12.24 13.66
C SER A 3 -6.98 -10.75 13.39
N GLU A 4 -7.85 -9.93 13.98
CA GLU A 4 -7.73 -8.48 13.85
C GLU A 4 -6.44 -7.97 14.46
N GLU A 5 -5.93 -8.64 15.49
CA GLU A 5 -4.67 -8.27 16.12
C GLU A 5 -3.50 -8.35 15.14
N ILE A 6 -3.47 -9.40 14.33
CA ILE A 6 -2.42 -9.58 13.33
C ILE A 6 -2.52 -8.48 12.27
N ILE A 7 -3.73 -8.16 11.82
CA ILE A 7 -3.96 -7.13 10.84
C ILE A 7 -3.50 -5.77 11.36
N GLU A 8 -3.88 -5.44 12.58
CA GLU A 8 -3.47 -4.18 13.20
C GLU A 8 -1.96 -4.08 13.37
N LYS A 9 -1.34 -5.19 13.79
CA LYS A 9 0.11 -5.24 13.98
C LYS A 9 0.84 -4.99 12.66
N ILE A 10 0.37 -5.60 11.59
CA ILE A 10 0.94 -5.40 10.25
C ILE A 10 0.78 -3.95 9.82
N LYS A 11 -0.38 -3.36 10.06
CA LYS A 11 -0.62 -1.95 9.72
C LYS A 11 0.32 -1.01 10.46
N GLU A 12 0.55 -1.28 11.75
CA GLU A 12 1.44 -0.45 12.55
C GLU A 12 2.90 -0.55 12.10
N GLN A 13 3.32 -1.71 11.68
CA GLN A 13 4.71 -1.96 11.32
C GLN A 13 4.99 -1.79 9.83
N THR A 14 3.97 -1.53 9.03
CA THR A 14 4.11 -1.38 7.59
C THR A 14 3.70 0.03 7.17
N ASP A 15 4.55 0.68 6.40
CA ASP A 15 4.26 2.00 5.86
C ASP A 15 3.70 1.83 4.46
N ILE A 16 2.51 2.39 4.21
CA ILE A 16 1.86 2.30 2.90
C ILE A 16 2.73 2.91 1.80
N VAL A 17 3.49 3.96 2.13
CA VAL A 17 4.39 4.59 1.17
C VAL A 17 5.45 3.60 0.71
N ASP A 18 6.02 2.83 1.64
CA ASP A 18 7.02 1.81 1.31
C ASP A 18 6.45 0.72 0.42
N VAL A 19 5.25 0.26 0.74
CA VAL A 19 4.59 -0.81 -0.03
C VAL A 19 4.32 -0.35 -1.45
N ILE A 20 3.75 0.83 -1.60
CA ILE A 20 3.38 1.36 -2.92
C ILE A 20 4.62 1.75 -3.72
N SER A 21 5.65 2.27 -3.06
CA SER A 21 6.88 2.70 -3.73
C SER A 21 7.60 1.56 -4.46
N GLU A 22 7.34 0.32 -4.08
CA GLU A 22 7.93 -0.82 -4.76
C GLU A 22 7.39 -0.99 -6.18
N SER A 23 6.16 -0.54 -6.41
CA SER A 23 5.49 -0.68 -7.71
C SER A 23 5.25 0.65 -8.40
N VAL A 24 5.12 1.73 -7.65
CA VAL A 24 4.77 3.04 -8.15
C VAL A 24 5.81 4.05 -7.69
N LYS A 25 6.29 4.85 -8.62
CA LYS A 25 7.23 5.91 -8.28
C LYS A 25 6.45 7.08 -7.66
N LEU A 26 6.69 7.33 -6.39
CA LEU A 26 6.00 8.38 -5.65
C LEU A 26 6.89 9.59 -5.44
N LYS A 27 6.29 10.77 -5.48
CA LYS A 27 6.95 12.02 -5.16
C LYS A 27 6.25 12.66 -3.97
N ARG A 28 7.02 13.19 -3.06
CA ARG A 28 6.45 13.88 -1.92
C ARG A 28 5.79 15.19 -2.35
N ALA A 29 4.56 15.40 -1.88
CA ALA A 29 3.78 16.61 -2.18
C ALA A 29 3.11 17.05 -0.89
N GLY A 30 3.77 17.90 -0.12
CA GLY A 30 3.29 18.31 1.18
C GLY A 30 3.30 17.14 2.17
N ARG A 31 2.14 16.80 2.70
CA ARG A 31 1.99 15.69 3.63
C ARG A 31 1.69 14.37 2.92
N ASN A 32 1.41 14.45 1.63
CA ASN A 32 1.04 13.27 0.86
C ASN A 32 2.12 12.95 -0.15
N PHE A 33 1.94 11.80 -0.83
CA PHE A 33 2.81 11.39 -1.92
C PHE A 33 1.94 11.22 -3.16
N ILE A 34 2.47 11.60 -4.31
CA ILE A 34 1.71 11.49 -5.56
C ILE A 34 2.52 10.71 -6.60
N GLY A 35 1.80 10.09 -7.54
CA GLY A 35 2.41 9.33 -8.60
C GLY A 35 1.39 8.92 -9.63
N LEU A 36 1.83 8.10 -10.58
CA LEU A 36 0.94 7.56 -11.61
C LEU A 36 0.20 6.36 -11.07
N CYS A 37 -1.10 6.31 -11.34
CA CYS A 37 -1.93 5.22 -10.87
C CYS A 37 -1.55 3.89 -11.53
N PRO A 38 -1.32 2.82 -10.75
CA PRO A 38 -0.98 1.52 -11.32
C PRO A 38 -2.19 0.74 -11.84
N PHE A 39 -3.40 1.24 -11.56
CA PHE A 39 -4.63 0.52 -11.92
C PHE A 39 -5.19 0.93 -13.27
N HIS A 40 -4.69 1.99 -13.86
CA HIS A 40 -5.09 2.42 -15.19
C HIS A 40 -3.95 3.22 -15.84
N ASN A 41 -4.00 3.33 -17.16
CA ASN A 41 -3.01 4.07 -17.91
C ASN A 41 -3.30 5.56 -17.84
N GLU A 42 -2.42 6.31 -17.22
CA GLU A 42 -2.61 7.75 -17.09
C GLU A 42 -1.25 8.43 -17.11
N LYS A 43 -1.19 9.58 -17.79
CA LYS A 43 0.05 10.35 -17.87
C LYS A 43 0.17 11.41 -16.78
N THR A 44 -0.94 11.72 -16.14
CA THR A 44 -1.00 12.74 -15.10
C THR A 44 -0.97 12.09 -13.72
N PRO A 45 -0.12 12.58 -12.78
CA PRO A 45 -0.07 11.98 -11.45
C PRO A 45 -1.31 12.35 -10.64
N SER A 46 -2.29 11.44 -10.65
CA SER A 46 -3.52 11.59 -9.88
C SER A 46 -3.65 10.58 -8.76
N PHE A 47 -2.65 9.72 -8.59
CA PHE A 47 -2.62 8.73 -7.52
C PHE A 47 -1.99 9.36 -6.27
N SER A 48 -2.78 9.47 -5.21
CA SER A 48 -2.35 10.13 -3.97
C SER A 48 -2.26 9.12 -2.83
N VAL A 49 -1.22 9.20 -2.03
CA VAL A 49 -1.01 8.34 -0.87
C VAL A 49 -0.88 9.20 0.37
N SER A 50 -1.70 8.92 1.37
CA SER A 50 -1.64 9.62 2.66
C SER A 50 -0.88 8.76 3.66
N GLN A 51 0.32 9.20 4.05
CA GLN A 51 1.13 8.49 5.03
C GLN A 51 0.50 8.56 6.42
N ASP A 52 -0.09 9.70 6.77
CA ASP A 52 -0.74 9.88 8.06
C ASP A 52 -1.90 8.91 8.27
N LYS A 53 -2.71 8.76 7.24
CA LYS A 53 -3.91 7.91 7.31
C LYS A 53 -3.64 6.49 6.84
N GLN A 54 -2.49 6.24 6.22
CA GLN A 54 -2.12 4.94 5.66
C GLN A 54 -3.15 4.45 4.65
N ILE A 55 -3.57 5.36 3.78
CA ILE A 55 -4.52 5.05 2.70
C ILE A 55 -4.03 5.68 1.39
N TYR A 56 -4.56 5.18 0.28
CA TYR A 56 -4.30 5.75 -1.03
C TYR A 56 -5.61 6.06 -1.73
N LYS A 57 -5.57 6.97 -2.68
CA LYS A 57 -6.72 7.30 -3.51
C LYS A 57 -6.25 7.80 -4.86
N CYS A 58 -6.85 7.28 -5.93
CA CYS A 58 -6.61 7.78 -7.26
C CYS A 58 -7.77 8.68 -7.68
N PHE A 59 -7.47 9.95 -7.90
CA PHE A 59 -8.51 10.91 -8.31
C PHE A 59 -8.93 10.74 -9.76
N GLY A 60 -8.15 9.97 -10.54
CA GLY A 60 -8.49 9.68 -11.92
C GLY A 60 -9.53 8.59 -12.09
N CYS A 61 -9.37 7.48 -11.38
CA CYS A 61 -10.28 6.33 -11.53
C CYS A 61 -11.12 6.04 -10.28
N GLY A 62 -10.87 6.76 -9.18
CA GLY A 62 -11.64 6.59 -7.95
C GLY A 62 -11.23 5.42 -7.07
N GLU A 63 -10.17 4.70 -7.45
CA GLU A 63 -9.67 3.60 -6.62
C GLU A 63 -9.11 4.11 -5.32
N ALA A 64 -9.44 3.45 -4.22
CA ALA A 64 -8.98 3.83 -2.89
C ALA A 64 -8.89 2.62 -1.99
N GLY A 65 -8.07 2.71 -0.96
CA GLY A 65 -7.93 1.62 0.00
C GLY A 65 -6.69 1.73 0.87
N ASN A 66 -6.34 0.63 1.52
CA ASN A 66 -5.16 0.56 2.39
C ASN A 66 -4.12 -0.38 1.79
N ILE A 67 -3.09 -0.74 2.59
CA ILE A 67 -2.01 -1.61 2.11
C ILE A 67 -2.52 -2.97 1.64
N PHE A 68 -3.53 -3.52 2.30
CA PHE A 68 -4.07 -4.82 1.92
C PHE A 68 -4.78 -4.73 0.58
N THR A 69 -5.60 -3.69 0.39
CA THR A 69 -6.31 -3.48 -0.87
C THR A 69 -5.33 -3.30 -2.03
N PHE A 70 -4.26 -2.54 -1.79
CA PHE A 70 -3.26 -2.29 -2.81
C PHE A 70 -2.58 -3.60 -3.25
N VAL A 71 -2.15 -4.41 -2.28
CA VAL A 71 -1.48 -5.68 -2.58
C VAL A 71 -2.44 -6.65 -3.29
N MET A 72 -3.68 -6.71 -2.84
CA MET A 72 -4.68 -7.56 -3.46
C MET A 72 -4.87 -7.23 -4.94
N LYS A 73 -4.92 -5.95 -5.25
CA LYS A 73 -5.17 -5.50 -6.64
C LYS A 73 -3.94 -5.57 -7.51
N THR A 74 -2.79 -5.16 -7.00
CA THR A 74 -1.57 -5.12 -7.83
C THR A 74 -0.95 -6.50 -8.04
N LYS A 75 -1.10 -7.39 -7.07
CA LYS A 75 -0.54 -8.74 -7.14
C LYS A 75 -1.59 -9.80 -7.44
N ASN A 76 -2.84 -9.36 -7.58
CA ASN A 76 -3.96 -10.27 -7.88
C ASN A 76 -4.06 -11.40 -6.84
N LEU A 77 -4.05 -11.02 -5.58
CA LEU A 77 -4.10 -11.96 -4.46
C LEU A 77 -5.40 -11.79 -3.66
N PRO A 78 -5.91 -12.88 -3.06
CA PRO A 78 -7.01 -12.76 -2.10
C PRO A 78 -6.51 -12.10 -0.82
N PHE A 79 -7.44 -11.64 0.02
CA PHE A 79 -7.10 -10.94 1.25
C PHE A 79 -6.13 -11.73 2.13
N VAL A 80 -6.38 -13.02 2.31
CA VAL A 80 -5.53 -13.87 3.16
C VAL A 80 -4.09 -13.87 2.66
N GLU A 81 -3.91 -14.00 1.35
CA GLU A 81 -2.57 -14.01 0.76
C GLU A 81 -1.91 -12.64 0.86
N ALA A 82 -2.68 -11.56 0.71
CA ALA A 82 -2.15 -10.21 0.87
C ALA A 82 -1.64 -9.99 2.29
N VAL A 83 -2.37 -10.48 3.29
CA VAL A 83 -1.95 -10.38 4.69
C VAL A 83 -0.66 -11.16 4.91
N LYS A 84 -0.54 -12.35 4.36
CA LYS A 84 0.67 -13.17 4.47
C LYS A 84 1.87 -12.48 3.83
N TYR A 85 1.65 -11.91 2.66
CA TYR A 85 2.70 -11.20 1.93
C TYR A 85 3.27 -10.05 2.76
N LEU A 86 2.37 -9.24 3.31
CA LEU A 86 2.78 -8.09 4.13
C LEU A 86 3.38 -8.52 5.46
N GLY A 87 2.86 -9.59 6.05
CA GLY A 87 3.42 -10.14 7.27
C GLY A 87 4.84 -10.64 7.10
N ASP A 88 5.12 -11.28 5.97
CA ASP A 88 6.46 -11.76 5.66
C ASP A 88 7.43 -10.59 5.46
N LYS A 89 6.97 -9.50 4.86
CA LYS A 89 7.80 -8.31 4.70
C LYS A 89 8.20 -7.71 6.06
N VAL A 90 7.28 -7.67 6.99
CA VAL A 90 7.55 -7.15 8.33
C VAL A 90 8.57 -8.05 9.04
N LYS A 91 8.45 -9.36 8.87
CA LYS A 91 9.40 -10.32 9.42
C LYS A 91 10.79 -10.12 8.85
N ASP A 92 10.88 -9.95 7.53
CA ASP A 92 12.16 -9.75 6.85
C ASP A 92 12.88 -8.52 7.37
N ARG A 93 12.15 -7.44 7.61
CA ARG A 93 12.73 -6.23 8.16
C ARG A 93 13.35 -6.44 9.53
N LYS A 94 12.72 -7.27 10.36
CA LYS A 94 13.22 -7.57 11.70
C LYS A 94 14.45 -8.46 11.66
N SER A 95 14.52 -9.33 10.69
CA SER A 95 15.64 -10.27 10.59
C SER A 95 16.89 -9.65 9.97
N VAL A 96 16.78 -8.50 9.36
CA VAL A 96 17.92 -7.81 8.74
C VAL A 96 18.69 -6.95 9.74
N VAL A 97 18.16 -6.77 10.91
CA VAL A 97 18.84 -5.97 11.94
C VAL A 97 20.05 -6.71 12.58
#